data_9d18a145513d830337e20cdfca6c80aa
#
_entry.id   9d18a145513d830337e20cdfca6c80aa
#
_cell.length_a   1.000
_cell.length_b   1.000
_cell.length_c   1.000
_cell.angle_alpha   90.00
_cell.angle_beta   90.00
_cell.angle_gamma   90.00
#
_symmetry.space_group_name_H-M   'P 1'
#
loop_
_entity.id
_entity.type
_entity.pdbx_description
1 polymer ?
#
loop_
_entity_poly.entity_id
_entity_poly.type
_entity_poly.pdbx_seq_one_letter_code
_entity_poly.pdbx_strand_id
1 'polypeptide(L)'
;MSYDAPFAGLKVVDLSQGIAGPYSAMLLAQYGADVIKVEPPEGDWARALGKRYGEMTAFAIAANLGKRSIVLDLKAEEDRQILRRLVSTADVFLESFRPGVAARLGFGYPDVEAINPRIIYLSVSGFGQTGPDAERPAVDTVFQAFTGLMSVNRGLDGIPHRVPVIVMDMATALSNFQAMAVALYARRDEPRGRFIESSLLRGGATLQAVSMIQHHLEGGKPQPGLTPSGTFKARDGWINLTILRDAEFPTLCDALEIPAAKGDPRFATNDSRFANVAALNAALEPAFASRTTADLSARLRKARLMHQRVNTYLEFLDDPQVKAIGAVAWIEQPGIGRVPVPQVPGLPPFRSGTPLAVAPGLDQHRKEILAELE
;
A
#
# COMPACT_ATOMS: atom_id res chain seq x y z
N MET A 1 -10.39 -22.81 14.57
CA MET A 1 -9.93 -21.49 14.07
C MET A 1 -11.00 -20.48 14.41
N SER A 2 -10.62 -19.36 15.03
CA SER A 2 -11.51 -18.21 15.22
C SER A 2 -11.57 -17.42 13.92
N TYR A 3 -12.73 -16.83 13.58
CA TYR A 3 -12.86 -15.94 12.43
C TYR A 3 -11.98 -14.68 12.60
N ASP A 4 -11.76 -14.27 13.85
CA ASP A 4 -10.95 -13.10 14.22
C ASP A 4 -9.44 -13.35 14.18
N ALA A 5 -9.01 -14.62 14.09
CA ALA A 5 -7.60 -15.00 14.01
C ALA A 5 -7.45 -16.26 13.11
N PRO A 6 -7.74 -16.12 11.81
CA PRO A 6 -7.75 -17.26 10.87
C PRO A 6 -6.38 -17.92 10.70
N PHE A 7 -5.31 -17.20 11.00
CA PHE A 7 -3.93 -17.68 10.95
C PHE A 7 -3.33 -18.02 12.32
N ALA A 8 -4.17 -18.14 13.38
CA ALA A 8 -3.71 -18.58 14.69
C ALA A 8 -3.00 -19.94 14.60
N GLY A 9 -1.83 -20.01 15.20
CA GLY A 9 -0.97 -21.20 15.17
C GLY A 9 -0.01 -21.29 13.98
N LEU A 10 -0.12 -20.41 13.00
CA LEU A 10 0.89 -20.31 11.93
C LEU A 10 2.10 -19.49 12.41
N LYS A 11 3.28 -19.96 12.03
CA LYS A 11 4.57 -19.32 12.32
C LYS A 11 5.17 -18.73 11.04
N VAL A 12 5.62 -17.50 11.12
CA VAL A 12 6.19 -16.76 9.99
C VAL A 12 7.56 -16.24 10.36
N VAL A 13 8.55 -16.51 9.53
CA VAL A 13 9.92 -15.97 9.62
C VAL A 13 10.09 -14.90 8.56
N ASP A 14 10.25 -13.65 8.99
CA ASP A 14 10.31 -12.47 8.12
C ASP A 14 11.71 -11.85 8.13
N LEU A 15 12.51 -12.15 7.09
CA LEU A 15 13.82 -11.54 6.83
C LEU A 15 13.73 -10.34 5.88
N SER A 16 12.54 -10.02 5.41
CA SER A 16 12.37 -8.92 4.46
C SER A 16 12.62 -7.56 5.11
N GLN A 17 13.03 -6.59 4.34
CA GLN A 17 13.33 -5.23 4.81
C GLN A 17 12.53 -4.19 4.03
N GLY A 18 12.39 -3.01 4.61
CA GLY A 18 11.63 -1.90 4.03
C GLY A 18 10.13 -2.01 4.25
N ILE A 19 9.35 -2.05 3.19
CA ILE A 19 7.88 -2.01 3.28
C ILE A 19 7.20 -3.20 2.59
N ALA A 20 7.52 -3.49 1.34
CA ALA A 20 6.74 -4.45 0.54
C ALA A 20 6.63 -5.85 1.18
N GLY A 21 7.74 -6.39 1.66
CA GLY A 21 7.78 -7.64 2.43
C GLY A 21 7.23 -7.47 3.85
N PRO A 22 7.81 -6.56 4.64
CA PRO A 22 7.42 -6.41 6.04
C PRO A 22 5.93 -6.09 6.26
N TYR A 23 5.33 -5.22 5.41
CA TYR A 23 3.91 -4.92 5.52
C TYR A 23 3.03 -6.14 5.21
N SER A 24 3.43 -6.97 4.24
CA SER A 24 2.69 -8.21 3.95
C SER A 24 2.76 -9.22 5.10
N ALA A 25 3.92 -9.33 5.77
CA ALA A 25 4.08 -10.14 6.98
C ALA A 25 3.30 -9.57 8.18
N MET A 26 3.26 -8.23 8.30
CA MET A 26 2.44 -7.55 9.32
C MET A 26 0.97 -7.90 9.17
N LEU A 27 0.44 -7.97 7.95
CA LEU A 27 -0.94 -8.40 7.73
C LEU A 27 -1.17 -9.85 8.21
N LEU A 28 -0.21 -10.78 8.01
CA LEU A 28 -0.32 -12.13 8.58
C LEU A 28 -0.39 -12.09 10.11
N ALA A 29 0.42 -11.23 10.75
CA ALA A 29 0.36 -11.04 12.21
C ALA A 29 -1.00 -10.52 12.67
N GLN A 30 -1.57 -9.54 11.95
CA GLN A 30 -2.89 -9.00 12.28
C GLN A 30 -4.00 -10.05 12.18
N TYR A 31 -3.86 -11.00 11.24
CA TYR A 31 -4.77 -12.15 11.12
C TYR A 31 -4.43 -13.33 12.05
N GLY A 32 -3.52 -13.12 13.01
CA GLY A 32 -3.26 -14.05 14.12
C GLY A 32 -2.04 -14.96 13.97
N ALA A 33 -1.24 -14.83 12.91
CA ALA A 33 0.01 -15.55 12.79
C ALA A 33 1.06 -15.02 13.80
N ASP A 34 1.90 -15.90 14.30
CA ASP A 34 3.10 -15.53 15.05
C ASP A 34 4.21 -15.17 14.06
N VAL A 35 4.53 -13.88 13.95
CA VAL A 35 5.52 -13.37 13.00
C VAL A 35 6.77 -12.93 13.71
N ILE A 36 7.87 -13.61 13.42
CA ILE A 36 9.21 -13.27 13.92
C ILE A 36 9.94 -12.47 12.83
N LYS A 37 10.17 -11.20 13.11
CA LYS A 37 11.00 -10.30 12.31
C LYS A 37 12.46 -10.53 12.65
N VAL A 38 13.22 -11.08 11.72
CA VAL A 38 14.66 -11.27 11.82
C VAL A 38 15.38 -10.09 11.18
N GLU A 39 16.19 -9.40 11.95
CA GLU A 39 16.88 -8.19 11.52
C GLU A 39 18.40 -8.35 11.62
N PRO A 40 19.20 -7.70 10.76
CA PRO A 40 20.65 -7.65 10.95
C PRO A 40 21.01 -6.80 12.18
N PRO A 41 22.28 -6.82 12.65
CA PRO A 41 22.71 -6.05 13.83
C PRO A 41 22.40 -4.55 13.75
N GLU A 42 22.44 -3.97 12.56
CA GLU A 42 22.07 -2.56 12.30
C GLU A 42 20.57 -2.30 12.23
N GLY A 43 19.75 -3.34 12.25
CA GLY A 43 18.31 -3.30 12.07
C GLY A 43 17.87 -3.18 10.61
N ASP A 44 16.57 -3.29 10.38
CA ASP A 44 15.94 -2.99 9.09
C ASP A 44 16.19 -1.51 8.73
N TRP A 45 16.61 -1.24 7.49
CA TRP A 45 16.86 0.12 7.02
C TRP A 45 15.62 1.03 7.13
N ALA A 46 14.40 0.47 7.18
CA ALA A 46 13.17 1.21 7.47
C ALA A 46 13.19 1.88 8.86
N ARG A 47 13.99 1.38 9.82
CA ARG A 47 14.17 2.02 11.14
C ARG A 47 14.97 3.33 11.07
N ALA A 48 15.67 3.58 9.96
CA ALA A 48 16.45 4.79 9.73
C ALA A 48 15.87 5.69 8.62
N LEU A 49 14.78 5.29 7.96
CA LEU A 49 14.21 6.04 6.85
C LEU A 49 13.30 7.17 7.33
N GLY A 50 13.61 8.40 6.94
CA GLY A 50 12.84 9.58 7.29
C GLY A 50 13.08 10.08 8.72
N LYS A 51 12.08 10.74 9.30
CA LYS A 51 12.18 11.27 10.65
C LYS A 51 12.06 10.16 11.69
N ARG A 52 12.97 10.15 12.64
CA ARG A 52 12.92 9.25 13.80
C ARG A 52 12.06 9.84 14.91
N TYR A 53 11.33 8.99 15.57
CA TYR A 53 10.54 9.21 16.78
C TYR A 53 11.01 8.19 17.81
N GLY A 54 11.91 8.59 18.71
CA GLY A 54 12.66 7.63 19.53
C GLY A 54 13.50 6.68 18.67
N GLU A 55 13.30 5.37 18.83
CA GLU A 55 13.98 4.33 18.05
C GLU A 55 13.24 3.92 16.77
N MET A 56 12.11 4.53 16.48
CA MET A 56 11.23 4.16 15.37
C MET A 56 11.10 5.26 14.33
N THR A 57 10.67 4.86 13.15
CA THR A 57 10.15 5.73 12.09
C THR A 57 8.70 5.37 11.80
N ALA A 58 7.98 6.23 11.06
CA ALA A 58 6.64 5.90 10.60
C ALA A 58 6.60 4.62 9.74
N PHE A 59 7.67 4.36 8.96
CA PHE A 59 7.82 3.14 8.16
C PHE A 59 7.93 1.89 9.03
N ALA A 60 8.81 1.94 10.03
CA ALA A 60 9.01 0.81 10.95
C ALA A 60 7.74 0.49 11.75
N ILE A 61 7.01 1.50 12.20
CA ILE A 61 5.73 1.30 12.90
C ILE A 61 4.71 0.66 11.95
N ALA A 62 4.46 1.27 10.79
CA ALA A 62 3.42 0.81 9.88
C ALA A 62 3.61 -0.63 9.38
N ALA A 63 4.87 -1.07 9.19
CA ALA A 63 5.18 -2.36 8.61
C ALA A 63 5.39 -3.50 9.63
N ASN A 64 5.38 -3.21 10.95
CA ASN A 64 5.78 -4.22 11.95
C ASN A 64 4.82 -4.38 13.14
N LEU A 65 3.61 -3.84 13.08
CA LEU A 65 2.62 -4.04 14.14
C LEU A 65 2.34 -5.52 14.38
N GLY A 66 2.40 -5.93 15.64
CA GLY A 66 2.07 -7.30 16.06
C GLY A 66 3.17 -8.33 15.84
N LYS A 67 4.35 -7.94 15.37
CA LYS A 67 5.49 -8.85 15.21
C LYS A 67 6.33 -8.96 16.48
N ARG A 68 7.12 -10.03 16.57
CA ARG A 68 8.23 -10.19 17.51
C ARG A 68 9.55 -9.94 16.78
N SER A 69 10.54 -9.29 17.39
CA SER A 69 11.82 -8.95 16.76
C SER A 69 12.99 -9.68 17.43
N ILE A 70 13.87 -10.21 16.58
CA ILE A 70 15.17 -10.79 16.95
C ILE A 70 16.25 -10.30 15.98
N VAL A 71 17.42 -9.97 16.51
CA VAL A 71 18.61 -9.63 15.71
C VAL A 71 19.42 -10.90 15.48
N LEU A 72 19.77 -11.18 14.22
CA LEU A 72 20.68 -12.26 13.85
C LEU A 72 21.71 -11.75 12.82
N ASP A 73 22.99 -11.93 13.12
CA ASP A 73 24.05 -11.71 12.14
C ASP A 73 24.24 -12.98 11.28
N LEU A 74 23.64 -12.99 10.10
CA LEU A 74 23.72 -14.15 9.20
C LEU A 74 25.12 -14.41 8.63
N LYS A 75 26.13 -13.62 8.99
CA LYS A 75 27.54 -13.93 8.75
C LYS A 75 28.09 -14.88 9.80
N ALA A 76 27.51 -14.88 11.00
CA ALA A 76 27.88 -15.78 12.10
C ALA A 76 27.15 -17.12 11.97
N GLU A 77 27.89 -18.23 12.12
CA GLU A 77 27.28 -19.58 11.99
C GLU A 77 26.28 -19.86 13.10
N GLU A 78 26.55 -19.39 14.32
CA GLU A 78 25.65 -19.56 15.46
C GLU A 78 24.25 -18.96 15.18
N ASP A 79 24.21 -17.74 14.64
CA ASP A 79 22.96 -17.07 14.28
C ASP A 79 22.27 -17.74 13.07
N ARG A 80 23.03 -18.28 12.12
CA ARG A 80 22.46 -19.11 11.05
C ARG A 80 21.80 -20.38 11.59
N GLN A 81 22.36 -21.02 12.64
CA GLN A 81 21.75 -22.18 13.28
C GLN A 81 20.44 -21.83 13.96
N ILE A 82 20.37 -20.66 14.63
CA ILE A 82 19.11 -20.15 15.19
C ILE A 82 18.07 -19.99 14.09
N LEU A 83 18.44 -19.36 12.98
CA LEU A 83 17.53 -19.18 11.85
C LEU A 83 17.07 -20.51 11.24
N ARG A 84 17.94 -21.52 11.09
CA ARG A 84 17.56 -22.86 10.62
C ARG A 84 16.51 -23.51 11.55
N ARG A 85 16.66 -23.34 12.86
CA ARG A 85 15.69 -23.85 13.85
C ARG A 85 14.34 -23.11 13.72
N LEU A 86 14.34 -21.80 13.53
CA LEU A 86 13.11 -21.04 13.26
C LEU A 86 12.43 -21.54 11.98
N VAL A 87 13.17 -21.71 10.89
CA VAL A 87 12.68 -22.21 9.60
C VAL A 87 12.07 -23.61 9.69
N SER A 88 12.66 -24.50 10.50
CA SER A 88 12.20 -25.89 10.61
C SER A 88 10.78 -26.03 11.11
N THR A 89 10.26 -25.04 11.84
CA THR A 89 8.88 -25.03 12.36
C THR A 89 7.99 -23.95 11.71
N ALA A 90 8.53 -23.18 10.78
CA ALA A 90 7.80 -22.09 10.15
C ALA A 90 6.83 -22.57 9.07
N ASP A 91 5.73 -21.86 8.90
CA ASP A 91 4.77 -22.05 7.82
C ASP A 91 5.09 -21.19 6.62
N VAL A 92 5.62 -20.00 6.87
CA VAL A 92 5.99 -19.03 5.84
C VAL A 92 7.37 -18.47 6.15
N PHE A 93 8.18 -18.32 5.10
CA PHE A 93 9.47 -17.65 5.12
C PHE A 93 9.46 -16.52 4.09
N LEU A 94 9.83 -15.32 4.50
CA LEU A 94 9.90 -14.16 3.62
C LEU A 94 11.31 -13.56 3.60
N GLU A 95 11.76 -13.20 2.40
CA GLU A 95 12.96 -12.38 2.24
C GLU A 95 12.76 -11.31 1.15
N SER A 96 13.55 -10.24 1.21
CA SER A 96 13.55 -9.18 0.19
C SER A 96 14.95 -8.76 -0.22
N PHE A 97 15.85 -9.71 -0.28
CA PHE A 97 17.23 -9.47 -0.74
C PHE A 97 17.29 -9.34 -2.27
N ARG A 98 18.42 -8.82 -2.75
CA ARG A 98 18.74 -8.90 -4.17
C ARG A 98 18.87 -10.37 -4.60
N PRO A 99 18.56 -10.70 -5.87
CA PRO A 99 18.68 -12.06 -6.36
C PRO A 99 20.01 -12.72 -6.01
N GLY A 100 19.97 -13.97 -5.56
CA GLY A 100 21.12 -14.76 -5.15
C GLY A 100 21.70 -14.47 -3.76
N VAL A 101 21.29 -13.40 -3.06
CA VAL A 101 21.81 -13.10 -1.70
C VAL A 101 21.34 -14.14 -0.70
N ALA A 102 20.04 -14.47 -0.67
CA ALA A 102 19.50 -15.48 0.22
C ALA A 102 20.21 -16.84 0.04
N ALA A 103 20.44 -17.25 -1.21
CA ALA A 103 21.16 -18.49 -1.51
C ALA A 103 22.62 -18.46 -1.01
N ARG A 104 23.34 -17.34 -1.18
CA ARG A 104 24.71 -17.20 -0.63
C ARG A 104 24.77 -17.27 0.89
N LEU A 105 23.68 -16.90 1.57
CA LEU A 105 23.56 -17.01 3.02
C LEU A 105 23.11 -18.41 3.48
N GLY A 106 22.79 -19.32 2.54
CA GLY A 106 22.30 -20.67 2.83
C GLY A 106 20.80 -20.72 3.19
N PHE A 107 20.04 -19.73 2.70
CA PHE A 107 18.59 -19.60 2.90
C PHE A 107 17.84 -19.29 1.60
N GLY A 108 18.38 -19.72 0.45
CA GLY A 108 17.62 -19.76 -0.79
C GLY A 108 16.46 -20.78 -0.71
N TYR A 109 15.53 -20.73 -1.66
CA TYR A 109 14.39 -21.65 -1.61
C TYR A 109 14.80 -23.12 -1.51
N PRO A 110 15.78 -23.65 -2.30
CA PRO A 110 16.20 -25.04 -2.16
C PRO A 110 16.76 -25.39 -0.76
N ASP A 111 17.48 -24.46 -0.14
CA ASP A 111 18.05 -24.66 1.19
C ASP A 111 16.95 -24.72 2.25
N VAL A 112 15.99 -23.83 2.16
CA VAL A 112 14.87 -23.71 3.08
C VAL A 112 13.87 -24.86 2.89
N GLU A 113 13.59 -25.26 1.64
CA GLU A 113 12.76 -26.43 1.33
C GLU A 113 13.39 -27.73 1.86
N ALA A 114 14.71 -27.87 1.82
CA ALA A 114 15.40 -29.04 2.37
C ALA A 114 15.25 -29.13 3.89
N ILE A 115 15.17 -27.99 4.61
CA ILE A 115 14.90 -27.94 6.05
C ILE A 115 13.42 -28.21 6.33
N ASN A 116 12.53 -27.60 5.55
CA ASN A 116 11.09 -27.66 5.74
C ASN A 116 10.34 -27.76 4.39
N PRO A 117 10.05 -28.99 3.93
CA PRO A 117 9.40 -29.20 2.63
C PRO A 117 7.98 -28.62 2.50
N ARG A 118 7.38 -28.19 3.61
CA ARG A 118 6.04 -27.60 3.61
C ARG A 118 6.05 -26.08 3.62
N ILE A 119 7.23 -25.45 3.58
CA ILE A 119 7.39 -24.00 3.69
C ILE A 119 6.76 -23.26 2.51
N ILE A 120 6.03 -22.21 2.77
CA ILE A 120 5.70 -21.21 1.76
C ILE A 120 6.82 -20.18 1.78
N TYR A 121 7.59 -20.11 0.70
CA TYR A 121 8.70 -19.20 0.57
C TYR A 121 8.30 -18.02 -0.32
N LEU A 122 8.31 -16.81 0.22
CA LEU A 122 8.09 -15.58 -0.53
C LEU A 122 9.41 -14.84 -0.73
N SER A 123 9.83 -14.67 -1.98
CA SER A 123 10.94 -13.83 -2.36
C SER A 123 10.44 -12.55 -3.01
N VAL A 124 10.76 -11.39 -2.42
CA VAL A 124 10.35 -10.07 -2.90
C VAL A 124 11.57 -9.35 -3.44
N SER A 125 11.54 -8.98 -4.72
CA SER A 125 12.64 -8.23 -5.35
C SER A 125 12.15 -6.94 -6.00
N GLY A 126 13.05 -6.14 -6.54
CA GLY A 126 12.69 -4.97 -7.32
C GLY A 126 12.15 -5.38 -8.69
N PHE A 127 13.03 -5.91 -9.54
CA PHE A 127 12.74 -6.22 -10.95
C PHE A 127 12.34 -7.68 -11.23
N GLY A 128 12.35 -8.56 -10.24
CA GLY A 128 12.20 -10.01 -10.40
C GLY A 128 13.52 -10.74 -10.15
N GLN A 129 13.46 -12.09 -10.16
CA GLN A 129 14.65 -12.93 -9.91
C GLN A 129 15.51 -13.11 -11.15
N THR A 130 15.01 -12.80 -12.34
CA THR A 130 15.66 -13.01 -13.64
C THR A 130 15.47 -11.78 -14.53
N GLY A 131 16.20 -11.76 -15.65
CA GLY A 131 16.12 -10.69 -16.65
C GLY A 131 17.26 -9.68 -16.54
N PRO A 132 17.34 -8.74 -17.48
CA PRO A 132 18.52 -7.85 -17.63
C PRO A 132 18.71 -6.89 -16.45
N ASP A 133 17.64 -6.55 -15.74
CA ASP A 133 17.64 -5.60 -14.61
C ASP A 133 17.53 -6.28 -13.24
N ALA A 134 17.61 -7.62 -13.14
CA ALA A 134 17.36 -8.35 -11.89
C ALA A 134 18.23 -7.86 -10.69
N GLU A 135 19.49 -7.51 -10.95
CA GLU A 135 20.44 -7.05 -9.92
C GLU A 135 20.40 -5.52 -9.69
N ARG A 136 19.59 -4.80 -10.48
CA ARG A 136 19.54 -3.34 -10.43
C ARG A 136 18.95 -2.86 -9.09
N PRO A 137 19.57 -1.84 -8.45
CA PRO A 137 19.00 -1.23 -7.25
C PRO A 137 17.61 -0.63 -7.50
N ALA A 138 16.71 -0.85 -6.57
CA ALA A 138 15.33 -0.46 -6.74
C ALA A 138 14.69 -0.02 -5.42
N VAL A 139 13.85 1.01 -5.54
CA VAL A 139 12.95 1.51 -4.49
C VAL A 139 11.65 1.96 -5.17
N ASP A 140 10.61 2.21 -4.42
CA ASP A 140 9.28 2.63 -4.90
C ASP A 140 9.34 3.67 -6.03
N THR A 141 10.06 4.78 -5.83
CA THR A 141 10.12 5.88 -6.80
C THR A 141 10.75 5.48 -8.14
N VAL A 142 11.67 4.52 -8.16
CA VAL A 142 12.23 3.97 -9.40
C VAL A 142 11.12 3.27 -10.20
N PHE A 143 10.25 2.53 -9.52
CA PHE A 143 9.15 1.83 -10.18
C PHE A 143 8.00 2.76 -10.57
N GLN A 144 7.75 3.83 -9.85
CA GLN A 144 6.81 4.86 -10.31
C GLN A 144 7.23 5.45 -11.67
N ALA A 145 8.54 5.65 -11.87
CA ALA A 145 9.07 6.09 -13.15
C ALA A 145 9.06 4.97 -14.21
N PHE A 146 9.58 3.78 -13.84
CA PHE A 146 9.78 2.66 -14.77
C PHE A 146 8.46 2.11 -15.32
N THR A 147 7.43 1.99 -14.49
CA THR A 147 6.13 1.42 -14.88
C THR A 147 5.21 2.40 -15.62
N GLY A 148 5.65 3.65 -15.81
CA GLY A 148 4.87 4.66 -16.53
C GLY A 148 3.93 5.50 -15.66
N LEU A 149 3.80 5.25 -14.35
CA LEU A 149 2.91 6.02 -13.48
C LEU A 149 3.20 7.52 -13.53
N MET A 150 4.47 7.91 -13.52
CA MET A 150 4.85 9.32 -13.61
C MET A 150 4.47 9.94 -14.94
N SER A 151 4.42 9.16 -16.03
CA SER A 151 4.08 9.68 -17.37
C SER A 151 2.64 10.17 -17.45
N VAL A 152 1.75 9.64 -16.62
CA VAL A 152 0.33 10.03 -16.53
C VAL A 152 0.04 10.97 -15.36
N ASN A 153 0.95 11.08 -14.39
CA ASN A 153 0.85 12.02 -13.27
C ASN A 153 1.66 13.29 -13.54
N ARG A 154 1.10 14.16 -14.37
CA ARG A 154 1.76 15.40 -14.79
C ARG A 154 1.19 16.60 -14.05
N GLY A 155 2.08 17.55 -13.69
CA GLY A 155 1.68 18.87 -13.23
C GLY A 155 1.12 19.74 -14.34
N LEU A 156 0.63 20.92 -14.00
CA LEU A 156 0.18 21.94 -14.97
C LEU A 156 1.30 22.41 -15.91
N ASP A 157 2.54 22.25 -15.50
CA ASP A 157 3.77 22.50 -16.27
C ASP A 157 4.10 21.38 -17.27
N GLY A 158 3.30 20.29 -17.28
CA GLY A 158 3.53 19.11 -18.11
C GLY A 158 4.65 18.19 -17.62
N ILE A 159 5.30 18.51 -16.50
CA ILE A 159 6.40 17.71 -15.92
C ILE A 159 5.83 16.44 -15.26
N PRO A 160 6.41 15.26 -15.53
CA PRO A 160 6.05 14.03 -14.82
C PRO A 160 6.43 14.12 -13.34
N HIS A 161 5.47 13.90 -12.45
CA HIS A 161 5.67 13.91 -11.00
C HIS A 161 5.44 12.55 -10.38
N ARG A 162 6.21 12.24 -9.34
CA ARG A 162 5.89 11.09 -8.49
C ARG A 162 4.64 11.37 -7.65
N VAL A 163 3.89 10.34 -7.35
CA VAL A 163 2.93 10.37 -6.24
C VAL A 163 3.74 10.31 -4.94
N PRO A 164 3.61 11.27 -3.98
CA PRO A 164 4.46 11.35 -2.79
C PRO A 164 4.05 10.36 -1.68
N VAL A 165 3.60 9.18 -2.08
CA VAL A 165 3.33 8.00 -1.24
C VAL A 165 3.95 6.77 -1.89
N ILE A 166 4.25 5.74 -1.08
CA ILE A 166 4.94 4.52 -1.52
C ILE A 166 3.95 3.52 -2.16
N VAL A 167 3.36 3.94 -3.29
CA VAL A 167 2.26 3.19 -3.94
C VAL A 167 2.69 1.84 -4.50
N MET A 168 3.95 1.73 -4.96
CA MET A 168 4.49 0.48 -5.51
C MET A 168 4.76 -0.55 -4.42
N ASP A 169 5.37 -0.11 -3.32
CA ASP A 169 5.58 -0.95 -2.14
C ASP A 169 4.25 -1.45 -1.57
N MET A 170 3.27 -0.56 -1.40
CA MET A 170 1.96 -0.93 -0.85
C MET A 170 1.18 -1.87 -1.76
N ALA A 171 1.15 -1.63 -3.08
CA ALA A 171 0.52 -2.54 -4.03
C ALA A 171 1.18 -3.94 -4.01
N THR A 172 2.51 -3.98 -3.93
CA THR A 172 3.27 -5.22 -3.83
C THR A 172 2.97 -5.94 -2.52
N ALA A 173 2.95 -5.22 -1.40
CA ALA A 173 2.66 -5.79 -0.08
C ALA A 173 1.27 -6.45 -0.02
N LEU A 174 0.24 -5.79 -0.55
CA LEU A 174 -1.11 -6.33 -0.62
C LEU A 174 -1.17 -7.57 -1.52
N SER A 175 -0.51 -7.54 -2.69
CA SER A 175 -0.41 -8.69 -3.60
C SER A 175 0.34 -9.86 -2.96
N ASN A 176 1.41 -9.58 -2.20
CA ASN A 176 2.16 -10.59 -1.47
C ASN A 176 1.31 -11.27 -0.40
N PHE A 177 0.57 -10.49 0.39
CA PHE A 177 -0.37 -11.04 1.38
C PHE A 177 -1.41 -11.95 0.71
N GLN A 178 -2.01 -11.51 -0.41
CA GLN A 178 -2.97 -12.32 -1.17
C GLN A 178 -2.34 -13.65 -1.64
N ALA A 179 -1.14 -13.59 -2.21
CA ALA A 179 -0.45 -14.78 -2.69
C ALA A 179 -0.12 -15.77 -1.56
N MET A 180 0.34 -15.27 -0.41
CA MET A 180 0.60 -16.10 0.77
C MET A 180 -0.68 -16.69 1.34
N ALA A 181 -1.75 -15.92 1.46
CA ALA A 181 -3.04 -16.41 1.97
C ALA A 181 -3.62 -17.53 1.07
N VAL A 182 -3.54 -17.36 -0.25
CA VAL A 182 -3.96 -18.38 -1.22
C VAL A 182 -3.07 -19.64 -1.12
N ALA A 183 -1.75 -19.47 -0.99
CA ALA A 183 -0.84 -20.60 -0.84
C ALA A 183 -1.07 -21.35 0.49
N LEU A 184 -1.32 -20.65 1.58
CA LEU A 184 -1.68 -21.23 2.89
C LEU A 184 -3.00 -21.99 2.82
N TYR A 185 -3.98 -21.47 2.08
CA TYR A 185 -5.24 -22.17 1.85
C TYR A 185 -5.02 -23.47 1.05
N ALA A 186 -4.29 -23.39 -0.07
CA ALA A 186 -4.00 -24.55 -0.91
C ALA A 186 -3.16 -25.62 -0.18
N ARG A 187 -2.22 -25.22 0.68
CA ARG A 187 -1.35 -26.11 1.45
C ARG A 187 -2.11 -27.05 2.40
N ARG A 188 -3.37 -26.78 2.68
CA ARG A 188 -4.22 -27.67 3.51
C ARG A 188 -4.38 -29.04 2.88
N ASP A 189 -4.44 -29.09 1.55
CA ASP A 189 -4.64 -30.29 0.76
C ASP A 189 -3.36 -30.73 0.01
N GLU A 190 -2.29 -29.91 0.06
CA GLU A 190 -1.01 -30.16 -0.59
C GLU A 190 0.07 -30.57 0.43
N PRO A 191 0.85 -31.63 0.14
CA PRO A 191 1.88 -32.10 1.06
C PRO A 191 3.13 -31.22 1.07
N ARG A 192 3.36 -30.41 0.04
CA ARG A 192 4.54 -29.55 -0.14
C ARG A 192 4.20 -28.08 -0.02
N GLY A 193 5.20 -27.30 0.34
CA GLY A 193 5.18 -25.85 0.28
C GLY A 193 5.28 -25.32 -1.15
N ARG A 194 5.55 -24.01 -1.27
CA ARG A 194 5.60 -23.35 -2.58
C ARG A 194 6.60 -22.19 -2.54
N PHE A 195 7.35 -22.03 -3.64
CA PHE A 195 8.06 -20.80 -3.94
C PHE A 195 7.12 -19.77 -4.58
N ILE A 196 7.12 -18.56 -4.04
CA ILE A 196 6.38 -17.42 -4.57
C ILE A 196 7.38 -16.34 -4.91
N GLU A 197 7.50 -16.01 -6.19
CA GLU A 197 8.28 -14.88 -6.66
C GLU A 197 7.40 -13.65 -6.77
N SER A 198 7.81 -12.57 -6.14
CA SER A 198 7.16 -11.26 -6.19
C SER A 198 8.15 -10.14 -6.51
N SER A 199 7.65 -9.02 -7.02
CA SER A 199 8.49 -7.87 -7.31
C SER A 199 7.69 -6.56 -7.30
N LEU A 200 8.37 -5.45 -7.02
CA LEU A 200 7.81 -4.11 -7.15
C LEU A 200 7.32 -3.83 -8.57
N LEU A 201 7.99 -4.42 -9.56
CA LEU A 201 7.57 -4.33 -10.97
C LEU A 201 6.18 -4.96 -11.19
N ARG A 202 5.94 -6.17 -10.65
CA ARG A 202 4.63 -6.85 -10.74
C ARG A 202 3.55 -6.10 -9.97
N GLY A 203 3.87 -5.61 -8.77
CA GLY A 203 2.95 -4.80 -7.96
C GLY A 203 2.55 -3.52 -8.69
N GLY A 204 3.51 -2.82 -9.28
CA GLY A 204 3.27 -1.63 -10.08
C GLY A 204 2.45 -1.90 -11.33
N ALA A 205 2.67 -3.02 -12.02
CA ALA A 205 1.86 -3.44 -13.16
C ALA A 205 0.42 -3.73 -12.74
N THR A 206 0.23 -4.44 -11.63
CA THR A 206 -1.10 -4.74 -11.07
C THR A 206 -1.87 -3.46 -10.74
N LEU A 207 -1.22 -2.50 -10.08
CA LEU A 207 -1.83 -1.21 -9.72
C LEU A 207 -2.33 -0.44 -10.95
N GLN A 208 -1.64 -0.56 -12.08
CA GLN A 208 -1.89 0.20 -13.30
C GLN A 208 -2.59 -0.60 -14.41
N ALA A 209 -3.16 -1.77 -14.10
CA ALA A 209 -3.71 -2.69 -15.11
C ALA A 209 -4.69 -2.01 -16.07
N VAL A 210 -5.64 -1.21 -15.56
CA VAL A 210 -6.62 -0.49 -16.39
C VAL A 210 -5.94 0.52 -17.31
N SER A 211 -5.03 1.33 -16.76
CA SER A 211 -4.31 2.36 -17.53
C SER A 211 -3.42 1.75 -18.61
N MET A 212 -2.74 0.63 -18.34
CA MET A 212 -1.93 -0.07 -19.32
C MET A 212 -2.77 -0.60 -20.49
N ILE A 213 -3.91 -1.22 -20.18
CA ILE A 213 -4.83 -1.74 -21.21
C ILE A 213 -5.34 -0.58 -22.08
N GLN A 214 -5.80 0.51 -21.45
CA GLN A 214 -6.32 1.67 -22.14
C GLN A 214 -5.25 2.28 -23.07
N HIS A 215 -4.04 2.53 -22.56
CA HIS A 215 -2.96 3.09 -23.36
C HIS A 215 -2.59 2.19 -24.56
N HIS A 216 -2.59 0.87 -24.37
CA HIS A 216 -2.33 -0.07 -25.45
C HIS A 216 -3.40 0.00 -26.54
N LEU A 217 -4.68 -0.05 -26.16
CA LEU A 217 -5.81 -0.03 -27.09
C LEU A 217 -5.96 1.30 -27.84
N GLU A 218 -5.57 2.40 -27.19
CA GLU A 218 -5.70 3.76 -27.74
C GLU A 218 -4.37 4.29 -28.33
N GLY A 219 -3.40 3.41 -28.63
CA GLY A 219 -2.16 3.78 -29.30
C GLY A 219 -1.28 4.74 -28.51
N GLY A 220 -1.30 4.69 -27.17
CA GLY A 220 -0.50 5.52 -26.28
C GLY A 220 -1.06 6.94 -26.04
N LYS A 221 -2.23 7.24 -26.52
CA LYS A 221 -2.92 8.56 -26.39
C LYS A 221 -4.31 8.37 -25.80
N PRO A 222 -4.42 7.92 -24.54
CA PRO A 222 -5.71 7.64 -23.93
C PRO A 222 -6.53 8.93 -23.81
N GLN A 223 -7.81 8.81 -24.12
CA GLN A 223 -8.76 9.89 -23.89
C GLN A 223 -9.25 9.83 -22.43
N PRO A 224 -9.49 10.98 -21.77
CA PRO A 224 -10.17 10.99 -20.49
C PRO A 224 -11.52 10.30 -20.59
N GLY A 225 -11.75 9.31 -19.72
CA GLY A 225 -13.02 8.58 -19.72
C GLY A 225 -14.23 9.44 -19.36
N LEU A 226 -14.03 10.49 -18.57
CA LEU A 226 -15.09 11.35 -18.06
C LEU A 226 -14.68 12.83 -18.11
N THR A 227 -15.61 13.69 -18.51
CA THR A 227 -15.42 15.15 -18.58
C THR A 227 -16.71 15.88 -18.18
N PRO A 228 -16.70 16.80 -17.16
CA PRO A 228 -15.54 17.11 -16.33
C PRO A 228 -15.24 16.01 -15.29
N SER A 229 -13.96 15.74 -15.12
CA SER A 229 -13.43 14.96 -13.99
C SER A 229 -12.09 15.57 -13.59
N GLY A 230 -11.98 16.04 -12.34
CA GLY A 230 -10.76 16.69 -11.87
C GLY A 230 -10.96 17.60 -10.68
N THR A 231 -9.93 18.39 -10.41
CA THR A 231 -9.86 19.25 -9.24
C THR A 231 -10.01 20.72 -9.65
N PHE A 232 -10.95 21.41 -9.01
CA PHE A 232 -11.25 22.82 -9.25
C PHE A 232 -10.87 23.66 -8.04
N LYS A 233 -10.31 24.84 -8.29
CA LYS A 233 -9.95 25.83 -7.25
C LYS A 233 -11.23 26.47 -6.72
N ALA A 234 -11.47 26.35 -5.41
CA ALA A 234 -12.47 27.11 -4.68
C ALA A 234 -11.81 28.33 -4.00
N ARG A 235 -12.61 29.19 -3.39
CA ARG A 235 -12.12 30.40 -2.70
C ARG A 235 -11.15 30.09 -1.56
N ASP A 236 -11.36 28.98 -0.85
CA ASP A 236 -10.67 28.59 0.38
C ASP A 236 -9.98 27.21 0.30
N GLY A 237 -9.91 26.60 -0.87
CA GLY A 237 -9.31 25.30 -1.02
C GLY A 237 -9.52 24.69 -2.40
N TRP A 238 -9.69 23.38 -2.45
CA TRP A 238 -9.88 22.63 -3.67
C TRP A 238 -11.03 21.63 -3.52
N ILE A 239 -11.77 21.40 -4.61
CA ILE A 239 -12.82 20.39 -4.67
C ILE A 239 -12.58 19.49 -5.90
N ASN A 240 -12.66 18.19 -5.70
CA ASN A 240 -12.68 17.23 -6.79
C ASN A 240 -14.13 16.95 -7.19
N LEU A 241 -14.38 16.87 -8.48
CA LEU A 241 -15.69 16.59 -9.07
C LEU A 241 -15.52 15.58 -10.20
N THR A 242 -16.49 14.69 -10.35
CA THR A 242 -16.60 13.80 -11.51
C THR A 242 -18.06 13.73 -11.95
N ILE A 243 -18.31 13.94 -13.25
CA ILE A 243 -19.59 13.73 -13.91
C ILE A 243 -19.53 12.37 -14.61
N LEU A 244 -20.37 11.44 -14.18
CA LEU A 244 -20.38 10.07 -14.71
C LEU A 244 -21.29 9.93 -15.95
N ARG A 245 -22.39 10.67 -15.97
CA ARG A 245 -23.42 10.57 -17.02
C ARG A 245 -23.75 11.93 -17.59
N ASP A 246 -24.04 11.99 -18.89
CA ASP A 246 -24.38 13.25 -19.57
C ASP A 246 -25.56 13.97 -18.89
N ALA A 247 -26.55 13.25 -18.41
CA ALA A 247 -27.70 13.81 -17.69
C ALA A 247 -27.35 14.52 -16.36
N GLU A 248 -26.16 14.31 -15.83
CA GLU A 248 -25.69 14.97 -14.61
C GLU A 248 -25.08 16.35 -14.88
N PHE A 249 -24.63 16.62 -16.11
CA PHE A 249 -24.02 17.90 -16.45
C PHE A 249 -25.00 19.09 -16.33
N PRO A 250 -26.24 19.04 -16.86
CA PRO A 250 -27.23 20.07 -16.59
C PRO A 250 -27.49 20.30 -15.08
N THR A 251 -27.49 19.24 -14.29
CA THR A 251 -27.65 19.32 -12.83
C THR A 251 -26.47 20.04 -12.16
N LEU A 252 -25.25 19.80 -12.67
CA LEU A 252 -24.05 20.55 -12.25
C LEU A 252 -24.19 22.03 -12.56
N CYS A 253 -24.66 22.37 -13.77
CA CYS A 253 -24.84 23.76 -14.18
C CYS A 253 -25.86 24.49 -13.30
N ASP A 254 -26.95 23.79 -12.91
CA ASP A 254 -27.95 24.34 -11.98
C ASP A 254 -27.35 24.54 -10.57
N ALA A 255 -26.60 23.57 -10.05
CA ALA A 255 -25.96 23.65 -8.75
C ALA A 255 -24.91 24.77 -8.66
N LEU A 256 -24.24 25.07 -9.77
CA LEU A 256 -23.25 26.13 -9.88
C LEU A 256 -23.82 27.47 -10.35
N GLU A 257 -25.12 27.52 -10.73
CA GLU A 257 -25.81 28.72 -11.24
C GLU A 257 -25.14 29.28 -12.51
N ILE A 258 -24.82 28.39 -13.46
CA ILE A 258 -24.20 28.70 -14.75
C ILE A 258 -25.11 28.31 -15.94
N PRO A 259 -26.28 28.94 -16.10
CA PRO A 259 -27.29 28.55 -17.09
C PRO A 259 -26.77 28.60 -18.52
N ALA A 260 -25.82 29.47 -18.84
CA ALA A 260 -25.21 29.58 -20.17
C ALA A 260 -24.50 28.29 -20.58
N ALA A 261 -23.82 27.61 -19.65
CA ALA A 261 -23.17 26.34 -19.92
C ALA A 261 -24.14 25.18 -20.08
N LYS A 262 -25.29 25.23 -19.40
CA LYS A 262 -26.35 24.19 -19.44
C LYS A 262 -26.93 23.99 -20.84
N GLY A 263 -27.10 25.06 -21.59
CA GLY A 263 -27.71 25.06 -22.93
C GLY A 263 -26.67 25.00 -24.08
N ASP A 264 -25.39 24.97 -23.77
CA ASP A 264 -24.34 25.01 -24.80
C ASP A 264 -24.17 23.62 -25.44
N PRO A 265 -24.38 23.49 -26.79
CA PRO A 265 -24.27 22.22 -27.49
C PRO A 265 -22.85 21.61 -27.41
N ARG A 266 -21.81 22.43 -27.18
CA ARG A 266 -20.45 21.97 -26.97
C ARG A 266 -20.29 21.13 -25.72
N PHE A 267 -21.25 21.17 -24.78
CA PHE A 267 -21.19 20.48 -23.50
C PHE A 267 -22.27 19.41 -23.33
N ALA A 268 -23.02 19.10 -24.40
CA ALA A 268 -24.17 18.19 -24.33
C ALA A 268 -23.77 16.73 -24.00
N THR A 269 -22.69 16.25 -24.57
CA THR A 269 -22.18 14.86 -24.35
C THR A 269 -20.78 14.86 -23.78
N ASN A 270 -20.37 13.72 -23.16
CA ASN A 270 -19.02 13.55 -22.66
C ASN A 270 -17.96 13.86 -23.75
N ASP A 271 -18.14 13.30 -24.93
CA ASP A 271 -17.20 13.49 -26.05
C ASP A 271 -17.12 14.96 -26.50
N SER A 272 -18.29 15.64 -26.56
CA SER A 272 -18.30 17.06 -26.92
C SER A 272 -17.67 17.92 -25.82
N ARG A 273 -17.87 17.60 -24.54
CA ARG A 273 -17.18 18.28 -23.43
C ARG A 273 -15.67 18.07 -23.49
N PHE A 274 -15.23 16.85 -23.78
CA PHE A 274 -13.81 16.56 -23.94
C PHE A 274 -13.20 17.34 -25.12
N ALA A 275 -13.84 17.32 -26.27
CA ALA A 275 -13.38 18.08 -27.44
C ALA A 275 -13.34 19.61 -27.20
N ASN A 276 -14.10 20.12 -26.23
CA ASN A 276 -14.19 21.53 -25.86
C ASN A 276 -13.70 21.79 -24.40
N VAL A 277 -12.77 21.00 -23.88
CA VAL A 277 -12.35 21.05 -22.46
C VAL A 277 -11.88 22.44 -22.03
N ALA A 278 -11.18 23.18 -22.86
CA ALA A 278 -10.73 24.54 -22.54
C ALA A 278 -11.92 25.51 -22.33
N ALA A 279 -12.93 25.45 -23.20
CA ALA A 279 -14.14 26.26 -23.08
C ALA A 279 -14.98 25.81 -21.86
N LEU A 280 -15.04 24.51 -21.61
CA LEU A 280 -15.72 23.97 -20.45
C LEU A 280 -15.06 24.46 -19.14
N ASN A 281 -13.74 24.38 -19.02
CA ASN A 281 -13.02 24.86 -17.85
C ASN A 281 -13.21 26.37 -17.65
N ALA A 282 -13.15 27.15 -18.72
CA ALA A 282 -13.42 28.60 -18.68
C ALA A 282 -14.83 28.92 -18.14
N ALA A 283 -15.83 28.05 -18.39
CA ALA A 283 -17.17 28.21 -17.88
C ALA A 283 -17.29 27.76 -16.39
N LEU A 284 -16.57 26.71 -15.99
CA LEU A 284 -16.67 26.11 -14.66
C LEU A 284 -15.81 26.83 -13.61
N GLU A 285 -14.56 27.16 -13.94
CA GLU A 285 -13.57 27.71 -12.99
C GLU A 285 -14.04 28.96 -12.23
N PRO A 286 -14.67 29.99 -12.86
CA PRO A 286 -15.17 31.14 -12.12
C PRO A 286 -16.25 30.79 -11.10
N ALA A 287 -17.11 29.83 -11.44
CA ALA A 287 -18.19 29.38 -10.58
C ALA A 287 -17.66 28.65 -9.33
N PHE A 288 -16.59 27.86 -9.49
CA PHE A 288 -15.90 27.24 -8.35
C PHE A 288 -15.14 28.27 -7.54
N ALA A 289 -14.33 29.11 -8.17
CA ALA A 289 -13.47 30.11 -7.52
C ALA A 289 -14.25 31.14 -6.68
N SER A 290 -15.49 31.44 -7.04
CA SER A 290 -16.33 32.40 -6.32
C SER A 290 -16.91 31.86 -5.01
N ARG A 291 -16.88 30.55 -4.79
CA ARG A 291 -17.53 29.86 -3.67
C ARG A 291 -16.54 29.19 -2.74
N THR A 292 -16.96 28.97 -1.49
CA THR A 292 -16.16 28.16 -0.53
C THR A 292 -16.35 26.66 -0.82
N THR A 293 -15.39 25.86 -0.36
CA THR A 293 -15.48 24.39 -0.43
C THR A 293 -16.70 23.86 0.33
N ALA A 294 -17.10 24.52 1.42
CA ALA A 294 -18.29 24.17 2.20
C ALA A 294 -19.59 24.42 1.42
N ASP A 295 -19.73 25.60 0.78
CA ASP A 295 -20.90 25.92 -0.06
C ASP A 295 -20.98 24.99 -1.26
N LEU A 296 -19.89 24.78 -1.96
CA LEU A 296 -19.82 23.85 -3.09
C LEU A 296 -20.22 22.43 -2.67
N SER A 297 -19.68 21.94 -1.57
CA SER A 297 -20.02 20.59 -1.06
C SER A 297 -21.50 20.47 -0.71
N ALA A 298 -22.11 21.51 -0.11
CA ALA A 298 -23.53 21.51 0.22
C ALA A 298 -24.41 21.47 -1.05
N ARG A 299 -24.09 22.29 -2.06
CA ARG A 299 -24.79 22.35 -3.36
C ARG A 299 -24.69 21.04 -4.14
N LEU A 300 -23.45 20.53 -4.30
CA LEU A 300 -23.20 19.31 -5.05
C LEU A 300 -23.78 18.07 -4.36
N ARG A 301 -23.75 18.02 -3.00
CA ARG A 301 -24.44 16.97 -2.23
C ARG A 301 -25.95 16.99 -2.42
N LYS A 302 -26.57 18.19 -2.37
CA LYS A 302 -28.01 18.35 -2.64
C LYS A 302 -28.36 17.89 -4.06
N ALA A 303 -27.49 18.17 -5.02
CA ALA A 303 -27.60 17.75 -6.40
C ALA A 303 -27.25 16.27 -6.64
N ARG A 304 -26.79 15.53 -5.62
CA ARG A 304 -26.36 14.13 -5.68
C ARG A 304 -25.24 13.88 -6.70
N LEU A 305 -24.37 14.86 -6.89
CA LEU A 305 -23.21 14.74 -7.77
C LEU A 305 -21.99 14.23 -7.02
N MET A 306 -21.15 13.45 -7.70
CA MET A 306 -19.91 12.91 -7.11
C MET A 306 -18.87 14.00 -6.95
N HIS A 307 -18.58 14.33 -5.73
CA HIS A 307 -17.61 15.36 -5.37
C HIS A 307 -17.00 15.09 -4.00
N GLN A 308 -15.82 15.69 -3.76
CA GLN A 308 -15.23 15.73 -2.43
C GLN A 308 -14.29 16.93 -2.32
N ARG A 309 -14.30 17.60 -1.18
CA ARG A 309 -13.27 18.57 -0.82
C ARG A 309 -11.93 17.82 -0.71
N VAL A 310 -10.85 18.40 -1.20
CA VAL A 310 -9.51 17.84 -1.01
C VAL A 310 -9.10 18.08 0.45
N ASN A 311 -9.06 17.02 1.23
CA ASN A 311 -8.68 17.05 2.64
C ASN A 311 -7.17 16.92 2.80
N THR A 312 -6.62 17.55 3.83
CA THR A 312 -5.33 17.18 4.40
C THR A 312 -5.44 15.86 5.18
N TYR A 313 -4.29 15.22 5.52
CA TYR A 313 -4.33 14.02 6.38
C TYR A 313 -4.94 14.29 7.75
N LEU A 314 -4.72 15.48 8.34
CA LEU A 314 -5.31 15.81 9.65
C LEU A 314 -6.83 15.97 9.55
N GLU A 315 -7.33 16.59 8.49
CA GLU A 315 -8.77 16.70 8.24
C GLU A 315 -9.40 15.32 7.96
N PHE A 316 -8.70 14.45 7.21
CA PHE A 316 -9.14 13.07 7.01
C PHE A 316 -9.25 12.30 8.32
N LEU A 317 -8.24 12.38 9.18
CA LEU A 317 -8.24 11.71 10.50
C LEU A 317 -9.34 12.23 11.43
N ASP A 318 -9.77 13.49 11.25
CA ASP A 318 -10.84 14.12 12.06
C ASP A 318 -12.24 13.97 11.45
N ASP A 319 -12.34 13.48 10.21
CA ASP A 319 -13.60 13.38 9.46
C ASP A 319 -14.62 12.48 10.18
N PRO A 320 -15.90 12.95 10.33
CA PRO A 320 -16.95 12.19 11.00
C PRO A 320 -17.22 10.82 10.38
N GLN A 321 -17.12 10.67 9.04
CA GLN A 321 -17.34 9.40 8.37
C GLN A 321 -16.20 8.42 8.66
N VAL A 322 -14.94 8.90 8.65
CA VAL A 322 -13.76 8.10 9.00
C VAL A 322 -13.88 7.55 10.43
N LYS A 323 -14.30 8.40 11.37
CA LYS A 323 -14.55 8.01 12.77
C LYS A 323 -15.71 7.03 12.89
N ALA A 324 -16.82 7.29 12.20
CA ALA A 324 -18.03 6.47 12.28
C ALA A 324 -17.84 5.03 11.83
N ILE A 325 -17.04 4.81 10.76
CA ILE A 325 -16.76 3.47 10.25
C ILE A 325 -15.49 2.84 10.83
N GLY A 326 -14.75 3.58 11.67
CA GLY A 326 -13.49 3.12 12.23
C GLY A 326 -12.42 2.80 11.18
N ALA A 327 -12.37 3.58 10.09
CA ALA A 327 -11.39 3.36 9.02
C ALA A 327 -9.93 3.48 9.49
N VAL A 328 -9.72 4.26 10.56
CA VAL A 328 -8.43 4.49 11.21
C VAL A 328 -8.59 4.20 12.70
N ALA A 329 -7.71 3.36 13.21
CA ALA A 329 -7.56 3.13 14.64
C ALA A 329 -6.44 3.99 15.22
N TRP A 330 -6.53 4.28 16.51
CA TRP A 330 -5.49 4.98 17.25
C TRP A 330 -4.86 4.02 18.25
N ILE A 331 -3.56 3.83 18.15
CA ILE A 331 -2.78 2.94 19.01
C ILE A 331 -1.75 3.72 19.82
N GLU A 332 -1.32 3.18 20.95
CA GLU A 332 -0.20 3.72 21.74
C GLU A 332 1.07 2.96 21.38
N GLN A 333 2.01 3.64 20.70
CA GLN A 333 3.33 3.10 20.41
C GLN A 333 4.29 3.48 21.56
N PRO A 334 4.92 2.52 22.25
CA PRO A 334 5.84 2.79 23.34
C PRO A 334 6.94 3.78 22.95
N GLY A 335 7.21 4.75 23.83
CA GLY A 335 8.22 5.79 23.62
C GLY A 335 7.86 6.89 22.60
N ILE A 336 6.69 6.80 21.94
CA ILE A 336 6.25 7.75 20.92
C ILE A 336 4.90 8.38 21.29
N GLY A 337 3.97 7.58 21.83
CA GLY A 337 2.61 7.98 22.14
C GLY A 337 1.62 7.55 21.08
N ARG A 338 0.53 8.28 20.96
CA ARG A 338 -0.63 7.92 20.14
C ARG A 338 -0.37 8.15 18.65
N VAL A 339 -0.55 7.09 17.84
CA VAL A 339 -0.37 7.14 16.38
C VAL A 339 -1.59 6.57 15.65
N PRO A 340 -1.96 7.11 14.47
CA PRO A 340 -3.03 6.58 13.65
C PRO A 340 -2.52 5.42 12.78
N VAL A 341 -3.31 4.35 12.70
CA VAL A 341 -3.04 3.21 11.82
C VAL A 341 -4.30 2.83 11.06
N PRO A 342 -4.20 2.39 9.79
CA PRO A 342 -5.37 1.93 9.06
C PRO A 342 -5.93 0.66 9.69
N GLN A 343 -7.26 0.59 9.80
CA GLN A 343 -7.94 -0.62 10.24
C GLN A 343 -7.84 -1.69 9.16
N VAL A 344 -7.46 -2.90 9.56
CA VAL A 344 -7.39 -4.04 8.63
C VAL A 344 -8.81 -4.56 8.34
N PRO A 345 -9.24 -4.64 7.08
CA PRO A 345 -10.57 -5.12 6.74
C PRO A 345 -10.85 -6.54 7.25
N GLY A 346 -12.07 -6.76 7.75
CA GLY A 346 -12.51 -8.09 8.22
C GLY A 346 -12.01 -8.48 9.60
N LEU A 347 -11.27 -7.61 10.28
CA LEU A 347 -10.80 -7.83 11.65
C LEU A 347 -11.52 -6.90 12.65
N PRO A 348 -11.62 -7.30 13.93
CA PRO A 348 -12.04 -6.41 14.99
C PRO A 348 -11.15 -5.16 15.05
N PRO A 349 -11.68 -4.02 15.54
CA PRO A 349 -10.88 -2.82 15.70
C PRO A 349 -9.64 -3.07 16.58
N PHE A 350 -8.52 -2.45 16.22
CA PHE A 350 -7.32 -2.48 17.05
C PHE A 350 -7.65 -2.09 18.50
N ARG A 351 -7.16 -2.88 19.44
CA ARG A 351 -7.23 -2.56 20.87
C ARG A 351 -5.87 -2.06 21.31
N SER A 352 -5.78 -0.77 21.60
CA SER A 352 -4.57 -0.18 22.17
C SER A 352 -4.09 -0.95 23.41
N GLY A 353 -2.77 -1.11 23.55
CA GLY A 353 -2.18 -1.88 24.65
C GLY A 353 -2.13 -3.40 24.41
N THR A 354 -2.64 -3.92 23.29
CA THR A 354 -2.43 -5.33 22.92
C THR A 354 -1.15 -5.50 22.10
N PRO A 355 -0.52 -6.69 22.13
CA PRO A 355 0.68 -6.95 21.30
C PRO A 355 0.47 -6.66 19.82
N LEU A 356 -0.72 -6.93 19.27
CA LEU A 356 -1.06 -6.67 17.85
C LEU A 356 -1.05 -5.18 17.48
N ALA A 357 -1.18 -4.29 18.47
CA ALA A 357 -1.21 -2.85 18.27
C ALA A 357 0.15 -2.16 18.55
N VAL A 358 1.24 -2.93 18.60
CA VAL A 358 2.59 -2.40 18.90
C VAL A 358 3.58 -2.93 17.87
N ALA A 359 4.42 -2.04 17.35
CA ALA A 359 5.59 -2.44 16.57
C ALA A 359 6.78 -2.67 17.53
N PRO A 360 7.52 -3.77 17.38
CA PRO A 360 8.58 -4.13 18.33
C PRO A 360 9.81 -3.23 18.19
N GLY A 361 10.48 -2.95 19.31
CA GLY A 361 11.86 -2.47 19.33
C GLY A 361 12.82 -3.48 18.71
N LEU A 362 14.00 -3.02 18.31
CA LEU A 362 15.04 -3.88 17.76
C LEU A 362 15.47 -4.91 18.83
N ASP A 363 15.51 -6.20 18.46
CA ASP A 363 15.88 -7.33 19.33
C ASP A 363 15.00 -7.51 20.59
N GLN A 364 13.84 -6.90 20.61
CA GLN A 364 13.01 -6.85 21.84
C GLN A 364 12.65 -8.22 22.38
N HIS A 365 12.48 -9.24 21.53
CA HIS A 365 11.94 -10.54 21.90
C HIS A 365 12.98 -11.67 21.85
N ARG A 366 14.30 -11.32 21.77
CA ARG A 366 15.38 -12.31 21.63
C ARG A 366 15.32 -13.42 22.68
N LYS A 367 15.19 -13.05 23.96
CA LYS A 367 15.19 -14.05 25.06
C LYS A 367 14.01 -15.01 24.97
N GLU A 368 12.84 -14.49 24.66
CA GLU A 368 11.60 -15.27 24.50
C GLU A 368 11.71 -16.23 23.32
N ILE A 369 12.13 -15.71 22.14
CA ILE A 369 12.29 -16.51 20.94
C ILE A 369 13.33 -17.62 21.11
N LEU A 370 14.45 -17.34 21.76
CA LEU A 370 15.48 -18.35 22.00
C LEU A 370 15.00 -19.44 22.96
N ALA A 371 14.28 -19.08 24.02
CA ALA A 371 13.71 -20.04 24.96
C ALA A 371 12.67 -21.00 24.31
N GLU A 372 11.93 -20.54 23.29
CA GLU A 372 11.00 -21.38 22.53
C GLU A 372 11.72 -22.40 21.61
N LEU A 373 13.01 -22.20 21.37
CA LEU A 373 13.82 -23.09 20.55
C LEU A 373 14.59 -24.16 21.37
N GLU A 374 14.68 -24.04 22.68
CA GLU A 374 15.26 -25.05 23.57
C GLU A 374 14.33 -26.27 23.73
#